data_ad0823b9a00a845cfe96df55ec682a45
#
_entry.id   ad0823b9a00a845cfe96df55ec682a45
#
_cell.length_a   1.000
_cell.length_b   1.000
_cell.length_c   1.000
_cell.angle_alpha   90.00
_cell.angle_beta   90.00
_cell.angle_gamma   90.00
#
_symmetry.space_group_name_H-M   'P 1'
#
loop_
_entity.id
_entity.type
_entity.pdbx_description
1 polymer ?
#
loop_
_entity_poly.entity_id
_entity_poly.type
_entity_poly.pdbx_seq_one_letter_code
_entity_poly.pdbx_strand_id
1 'polypeptide(L)'
;MTNNDVGSLKSPMRLLTFHRMRLGAVIVIPLAVVPLAACGGSPSVADGELAKVTVSVTHPEDLYGLPWEVGQEQGFFEDAGVQIEQIIPSEGGGSTLQNVVSGRLPFGEVATGAIVSGFNEGAPIQVIGGGIQSVADVLWVALPDSDLSIETAGDARWGFTNPGSVTEAMSFLTPEGAGLDPTAMDRTSTGGTGAGIALLEAGDVDLTYASPRVAMENSERLKVIGSSADYVPVYQQTLIISSRDYASKNPETARGVLQGYANAIEWIKSNPKEAAELWAGIADLNVEDAQEILDVALAADHWGVAYNPEALETAANGLSYTDGLAEVNWGELLTDKYLPEGQKGEIP
;
A
#
# COMPACT_ATOMS: atom_id res chain seq x y z
N MET A 1 -38.44 -21.27 -44.83
CA MET A 1 -39.82 -21.21 -44.37
C MET A 1 -39.81 -20.50 -43.04
N THR A 2 -40.27 -19.34 -43.15
CA THR A 2 -41.13 -18.41 -42.39
C THR A 2 -40.45 -17.86 -41.11
N ASN A 3 -40.04 -16.65 -41.15
CA ASN A 3 -40.63 -15.31 -41.20
C ASN A 3 -41.25 -14.83 -39.87
N ASN A 4 -40.73 -13.65 -39.44
CA ASN A 4 -41.40 -12.50 -38.81
C ASN A 4 -41.73 -12.64 -37.29
N ASP A 5 -41.55 -11.62 -36.44
CA ASP A 5 -42.09 -10.28 -36.62
C ASP A 5 -41.41 -9.24 -35.68
N VAL A 6 -41.37 -8.04 -36.19
CA VAL A 6 -40.87 -6.80 -35.58
C VAL A 6 -42.00 -6.14 -34.81
N GLY A 7 -41.77 -5.78 -33.57
CA GLY A 7 -42.70 -5.00 -32.73
C GLY A 7 -42.08 -3.66 -32.28
N SER A 8 -42.31 -2.64 -33.10
CA SER A 8 -42.05 -1.21 -32.83
C SER A 8 -43.14 -0.65 -31.90
N LEU A 9 -42.78 -0.06 -30.76
CA LEU A 9 -43.68 0.78 -29.97
C LEU A 9 -43.11 2.18 -29.79
N LYS A 10 -43.71 3.12 -30.54
CA LYS A 10 -43.55 4.56 -30.40
C LYS A 10 -44.32 5.07 -29.21
N SER A 11 -43.71 5.89 -28.37
CA SER A 11 -44.37 6.71 -27.36
C SER A 11 -44.50 8.16 -27.78
N PRO A 12 -45.58 8.84 -27.48
CA PRO A 12 -45.86 10.18 -27.96
C PRO A 12 -45.37 11.27 -27.03
N MET A 13 -44.80 12.27 -27.64
CA MET A 13 -44.39 13.55 -27.11
C MET A 13 -45.59 14.37 -26.68
N ARG A 14 -45.65 14.82 -25.42
CA ARG A 14 -46.65 15.83 -25.00
C ARG A 14 -45.97 17.19 -24.95
N LEU A 15 -46.43 18.06 -25.85
CA LEU A 15 -46.30 19.51 -25.76
C LEU A 15 -47.16 20.01 -24.58
N LEU A 16 -46.63 20.88 -23.75
CA LEU A 16 -47.36 21.73 -22.86
C LEU A 16 -46.96 23.20 -23.03
N THR A 17 -47.98 23.94 -23.26
CA THR A 17 -48.19 25.28 -23.76
C THR A 17 -47.73 26.36 -22.77
N PHE A 18 -47.15 27.43 -23.36
CA PHE A 18 -46.88 28.71 -22.71
C PHE A 18 -48.13 29.39 -22.14
N HIS A 19 -48.06 29.89 -20.92
CA HIS A 19 -48.92 30.99 -20.46
C HIS A 19 -48.08 32.20 -20.02
N ARG A 20 -48.33 33.29 -20.71
CA ARG A 20 -47.85 34.64 -20.40
C ARG A 20 -48.80 35.29 -19.39
N MET A 21 -48.28 35.94 -18.32
CA MET A 21 -48.87 37.13 -17.69
C MET A 21 -47.79 37.77 -16.81
N ARG A 22 -47.33 38.90 -17.08
CA ARG A 22 -47.64 40.35 -16.92
C ARG A 22 -47.17 40.91 -15.57
N LEU A 23 -46.28 41.88 -15.71
CA LEU A 23 -46.11 43.21 -15.04
C LEU A 23 -45.99 43.32 -13.52
N GLY A 24 -44.87 43.88 -13.11
CA GLY A 24 -44.88 45.09 -12.28
C GLY A 24 -44.19 45.00 -10.96
N ALA A 25 -42.96 45.47 -10.85
CA ALA A 25 -42.53 46.44 -9.83
C ALA A 25 -41.01 46.71 -9.98
N VAL A 26 -40.67 47.93 -10.31
CA VAL A 26 -39.28 48.45 -10.27
C VAL A 26 -38.99 48.81 -8.82
N ILE A 27 -38.12 48.05 -8.15
CA ILE A 27 -37.51 48.46 -6.89
C ILE A 27 -36.06 48.85 -7.20
N VAL A 28 -35.82 50.15 -7.05
CA VAL A 28 -34.46 50.75 -7.08
C VAL A 28 -33.78 50.42 -5.76
N ILE A 29 -32.77 49.56 -5.79
CA ILE A 29 -31.89 49.34 -4.64
C ILE A 29 -30.59 50.12 -4.89
N PRO A 30 -30.13 50.95 -3.93
CA PRO A 30 -28.88 51.71 -4.12
C PRO A 30 -27.68 50.74 -4.10
N LEU A 31 -26.83 50.89 -5.10
CA LEU A 31 -25.58 50.19 -5.29
C LEU A 31 -24.58 50.66 -4.22
N ALA A 32 -24.41 49.93 -3.13
CA ALA A 32 -23.30 50.10 -2.21
C ALA A 32 -22.06 49.49 -2.83
N VAL A 33 -21.12 50.32 -3.26
CA VAL A 33 -19.79 49.91 -3.71
C VAL A 33 -18.99 49.48 -2.49
N VAL A 34 -18.84 48.16 -2.30
CA VAL A 34 -17.89 47.59 -1.34
C VAL A 34 -16.53 47.43 -2.05
N PRO A 35 -15.44 48.02 -1.52
CA PRO A 35 -14.13 47.78 -2.13
C PRO A 35 -13.73 46.31 -1.92
N LEU A 36 -13.53 45.56 -3.00
CA LEU A 36 -12.85 44.27 -2.98
C LEU A 36 -11.38 44.47 -2.64
N ALA A 37 -11.04 44.31 -1.38
CA ALA A 37 -9.65 44.06 -0.99
C ALA A 37 -9.30 42.61 -1.46
N ALA A 38 -8.59 42.51 -2.57
CA ALA A 38 -7.99 41.26 -3.03
C ALA A 38 -6.83 40.92 -2.10
N CYS A 39 -7.10 40.22 -1.00
CA CYS A 39 -6.11 39.44 -0.28
C CYS A 39 -6.14 38.02 -0.90
N GLY A 40 -5.14 37.72 -1.71
CA GLY A 40 -4.79 36.34 -2.10
C GLY A 40 -4.33 35.57 -0.86
N GLY A 41 -5.28 35.04 -0.10
CA GLY A 41 -5.04 34.06 0.94
C GLY A 41 -5.34 32.70 0.33
N SER A 42 -4.36 31.80 0.33
CA SER A 42 -4.63 30.37 0.21
C SER A 42 -5.71 29.98 1.22
N PRO A 43 -6.61 29.05 0.94
CA PRO A 43 -7.60 28.63 1.92
C PRO A 43 -6.86 28.01 3.11
N SER A 44 -6.70 28.76 4.19
CA SER A 44 -6.39 28.18 5.49
C SER A 44 -7.59 27.34 5.87
N VAL A 45 -7.37 26.04 6.17
CA VAL A 45 -8.35 25.19 6.83
C VAL A 45 -8.89 25.98 8.03
N ALA A 46 -10.20 26.12 8.10
CA ALA A 46 -10.83 26.81 9.23
C ALA A 46 -10.48 26.04 10.51
N ASP A 47 -10.10 26.74 11.58
CA ASP A 47 -9.77 26.13 12.87
C ASP A 47 -10.83 25.10 13.27
N GLY A 48 -10.47 23.80 13.26
CA GLY A 48 -11.30 22.70 13.71
C GLY A 48 -11.87 21.74 12.64
N GLU A 49 -11.63 21.95 11.35
CA GLU A 49 -12.04 20.98 10.31
C GLU A 49 -10.89 20.03 9.96
N LEU A 50 -11.14 18.73 10.13
CA LEU A 50 -10.15 17.69 9.79
C LEU A 50 -9.96 17.61 8.26
N ALA A 51 -8.72 17.44 7.83
CA ALA A 51 -8.42 17.17 6.43
C ALA A 51 -8.86 15.73 6.08
N LYS A 52 -9.80 15.61 5.15
CA LYS A 52 -10.33 14.31 4.73
C LYS A 52 -9.47 13.71 3.64
N VAL A 53 -9.01 12.48 3.84
CA VAL A 53 -8.16 11.76 2.89
C VAL A 53 -8.60 10.31 2.74
N THR A 54 -8.32 9.77 1.56
CA THR A 54 -8.40 8.34 1.26
C THR A 54 -7.00 7.85 0.95
N VAL A 55 -6.63 6.69 1.48
CA VAL A 55 -5.32 6.08 1.25
C VAL A 55 -5.46 4.78 0.47
N SER A 56 -4.47 4.41 -0.33
CA SER A 56 -4.40 3.10 -0.99
C SER A 56 -3.34 2.25 -0.31
N VAL A 57 -3.73 1.04 0.09
CA VAL A 57 -2.86 0.07 0.76
C VAL A 57 -3.00 -1.27 0.07
N THR A 58 -1.88 -1.97 -0.15
CA THR A 58 -1.91 -3.32 -0.71
C THR A 58 -2.34 -4.28 0.39
N HIS A 59 -3.37 -5.10 0.14
CA HIS A 59 -3.88 -6.10 1.09
C HIS A 59 -4.01 -5.57 2.53
N PRO A 60 -4.90 -4.57 2.78
CA PRO A 60 -5.01 -3.95 4.10
C PRO A 60 -5.50 -4.91 5.20
N GLU A 61 -6.05 -6.07 4.85
CA GLU A 61 -6.40 -7.16 5.75
C GLU A 61 -5.18 -7.90 6.32
N ASP A 62 -4.02 -7.80 5.68
CA ASP A 62 -2.74 -8.34 6.16
C ASP A 62 -1.98 -7.29 7.01
N LEU A 63 -0.75 -7.59 7.44
CA LEU A 63 0.08 -6.70 8.26
C LEU A 63 0.32 -5.31 7.64
N TYR A 64 0.12 -5.17 6.32
CA TYR A 64 0.21 -3.88 5.60
C TYR A 64 -0.81 -2.85 6.12
N GLY A 65 -2.03 -3.29 6.44
CA GLY A 65 -3.09 -2.39 6.88
C GLY A 65 -3.07 -2.07 8.35
N LEU A 66 -2.43 -2.89 9.19
CA LEU A 66 -2.59 -2.82 10.63
C LEU A 66 -2.32 -1.43 11.24
N PRO A 67 -1.24 -0.69 10.90
CA PRO A 67 -1.05 0.66 11.44
C PRO A 67 -2.11 1.67 10.96
N TRP A 68 -2.64 1.49 9.76
CA TRP A 68 -3.71 2.34 9.23
C TRP A 68 -5.03 2.12 9.96
N GLU A 69 -5.41 0.87 10.15
CA GLU A 69 -6.64 0.48 10.86
C GLU A 69 -6.58 0.85 12.34
N VAL A 70 -5.45 0.57 13.02
CA VAL A 70 -5.22 1.00 14.40
C VAL A 70 -5.27 2.51 14.52
N GLY A 71 -4.62 3.24 13.60
CA GLY A 71 -4.60 4.70 13.61
C GLY A 71 -5.99 5.30 13.45
N GLN A 72 -6.85 4.68 12.64
CA GLN A 72 -8.24 5.08 12.46
C GLN A 72 -9.09 4.73 13.68
N GLU A 73 -9.01 3.51 14.20
CA GLU A 73 -9.82 3.04 15.32
C GLU A 73 -9.47 3.77 16.64
N GLN A 74 -8.17 4.07 16.85
CA GLN A 74 -7.71 4.78 18.04
C GLN A 74 -7.79 6.31 17.91
N GLY A 75 -8.18 6.85 16.76
CA GLY A 75 -8.31 8.29 16.53
C GLY A 75 -6.98 9.03 16.36
N PHE A 76 -5.86 8.35 16.10
CA PHE A 76 -4.55 8.98 16.01
C PHE A 76 -4.39 9.90 14.78
N PHE A 77 -5.14 9.63 13.72
CA PHE A 77 -5.18 10.51 12.55
C PHE A 77 -5.98 11.78 12.84
N GLU A 78 -7.12 11.67 13.52
CA GLU A 78 -7.95 12.80 13.93
C GLU A 78 -7.20 13.72 14.91
N ASP A 79 -6.48 13.16 15.86
CA ASP A 79 -5.61 13.89 16.79
C ASP A 79 -4.49 14.65 16.06
N ALA A 80 -4.07 14.14 14.89
CA ALA A 80 -3.11 14.76 14.00
C ALA A 80 -3.74 15.68 12.92
N GLY A 81 -5.05 15.97 13.01
CA GLY A 81 -5.77 16.87 12.12
C GLY A 81 -6.21 16.27 10.79
N VAL A 82 -6.21 14.94 10.66
CA VAL A 82 -6.58 14.21 9.45
C VAL A 82 -7.69 13.21 9.75
N GLN A 83 -8.68 13.10 8.86
CA GLN A 83 -9.66 12.03 8.87
C GLN A 83 -9.38 11.08 7.71
N ILE A 84 -9.03 9.82 8.00
CA ILE A 84 -8.98 8.77 6.98
C ILE A 84 -10.42 8.35 6.68
N GLU A 85 -10.94 8.74 5.51
CA GLU A 85 -12.32 8.40 5.11
C GLU A 85 -12.43 6.95 4.62
N GLN A 86 -11.38 6.46 3.95
CA GLN A 86 -11.33 5.09 3.42
C GLN A 86 -9.88 4.62 3.26
N ILE A 87 -9.67 3.35 3.55
CA ILE A 87 -8.49 2.59 3.14
C ILE A 87 -8.90 1.74 1.93
N ILE A 88 -8.37 2.07 0.75
CA ILE A 88 -8.72 1.39 -0.51
C ILE A 88 -7.74 0.25 -0.76
N PRO A 89 -8.22 -1.00 -0.81
CA PRO A 89 -7.37 -2.14 -1.14
C PRO A 89 -6.85 -2.05 -2.57
N SER A 90 -5.68 -2.62 -2.80
CA SER A 90 -5.10 -2.78 -4.12
C SER A 90 -4.41 -4.13 -4.26
N GLU A 91 -4.27 -4.60 -5.50
CA GLU A 91 -3.72 -5.93 -5.81
C GLU A 91 -2.18 -5.98 -5.85
N GLY A 92 -1.51 -4.85 -5.53
CA GLY A 92 -0.06 -4.78 -5.51
C GLY A 92 0.49 -3.37 -5.74
N GLY A 93 1.81 -3.20 -5.60
CA GLY A 93 2.49 -1.91 -5.64
C GLY A 93 2.22 -1.09 -6.90
N GLY A 94 2.14 -1.73 -8.06
CA GLY A 94 1.85 -1.04 -9.32
C GLY A 94 0.46 -0.40 -9.35
N SER A 95 -0.59 -1.09 -8.89
CA SER A 95 -1.95 -0.54 -8.82
C SER A 95 -2.07 0.54 -7.76
N THR A 96 -1.41 0.39 -6.61
CA THR A 96 -1.33 1.42 -5.55
C THR A 96 -0.67 2.70 -6.09
N LEU A 97 0.48 2.56 -6.76
CA LEU A 97 1.17 3.67 -7.41
C LEU A 97 0.26 4.41 -8.40
N GLN A 98 -0.44 3.69 -9.26
CA GLN A 98 -1.35 4.28 -10.26
C GLN A 98 -2.52 5.03 -9.61
N ASN A 99 -3.01 4.59 -8.47
CA ASN A 99 -4.04 5.31 -7.71
C ASN A 99 -3.56 6.71 -7.30
N VAL A 100 -2.31 6.83 -6.87
CA VAL A 100 -1.69 8.12 -6.48
C VAL A 100 -1.32 8.96 -7.71
N VAL A 101 -0.65 8.37 -8.70
CA VAL A 101 -0.18 9.07 -9.91
C VAL A 101 -1.35 9.65 -10.72
N SER A 102 -2.47 8.93 -10.79
CA SER A 102 -3.68 9.41 -11.48
C SER A 102 -4.40 10.56 -10.76
N GLY A 103 -3.94 10.95 -9.55
CA GLY A 103 -4.56 11.98 -8.73
C GLY A 103 -5.91 11.56 -8.12
N ARG A 104 -6.26 10.27 -8.17
CA ARG A 104 -7.50 9.77 -7.54
C ARG A 104 -7.37 9.74 -6.02
N LEU A 105 -6.20 9.35 -5.52
CA LEU A 105 -5.91 9.24 -4.10
C LEU A 105 -4.69 10.08 -3.74
N PRO A 106 -4.73 10.80 -2.60
CA PRO A 106 -3.63 11.67 -2.20
C PRO A 106 -2.42 10.92 -1.66
N PHE A 107 -2.62 9.73 -1.09
CA PHE A 107 -1.58 8.93 -0.45
C PHE A 107 -1.70 7.46 -0.82
N GLY A 108 -0.59 6.75 -0.76
CA GLY A 108 -0.53 5.30 -0.86
C GLY A 108 0.67 4.74 -0.14
N GLU A 109 0.53 3.54 0.42
CA GLU A 109 1.65 2.72 0.86
C GLU A 109 1.98 1.73 -0.24
N VAL A 110 3.17 1.85 -0.82
CA VAL A 110 3.54 1.25 -2.11
C VAL A 110 4.82 0.46 -1.98
N ALA A 111 4.90 -0.69 -2.64
CA ALA A 111 6.12 -1.49 -2.73
C ALA A 111 7.28 -0.67 -3.33
N THR A 112 8.45 -0.75 -2.70
CA THR A 112 9.64 0.05 -3.07
C THR A 112 10.03 -0.14 -4.53
N GLY A 113 9.96 -1.36 -5.06
CA GLY A 113 10.25 -1.63 -6.47
C GLY A 113 9.33 -0.85 -7.42
N ALA A 114 8.03 -0.86 -7.16
CA ALA A 114 7.06 -0.13 -7.99
C ALA A 114 7.26 1.40 -7.91
N ILE A 115 7.67 1.92 -6.74
CA ILE A 115 7.99 3.35 -6.57
C ILE A 115 9.20 3.73 -7.42
N VAL A 116 10.30 2.97 -7.31
CA VAL A 116 11.55 3.28 -8.01
C VAL A 116 11.37 3.16 -9.53
N SER A 117 10.70 2.11 -9.99
CA SER A 117 10.38 1.95 -11.41
C SER A 117 9.52 3.10 -11.93
N GLY A 118 8.42 3.43 -11.25
CA GLY A 118 7.57 4.55 -11.63
C GLY A 118 8.28 5.91 -11.58
N PHE A 119 9.15 6.13 -10.59
CA PHE A 119 9.95 7.36 -10.52
C PHE A 119 10.91 7.49 -11.71
N ASN A 120 11.59 6.41 -12.09
CA ASN A 120 12.47 6.37 -13.25
C ASN A 120 11.73 6.59 -14.57
N GLU A 121 10.46 6.21 -14.63
CA GLU A 121 9.54 6.49 -15.74
C GLU A 121 8.99 7.93 -15.73
N GLY A 122 9.33 8.73 -14.71
CA GLY A 122 8.95 10.13 -14.59
C GLY A 122 7.62 10.36 -13.85
N ALA A 123 7.15 9.41 -13.05
CA ALA A 123 5.96 9.61 -12.22
C ALA A 123 6.18 10.79 -11.25
N PRO A 124 5.22 11.72 -11.14
CA PRO A 124 5.34 12.94 -10.33
C PRO A 124 5.06 12.66 -8.84
N ILE A 125 5.75 11.67 -8.27
CA ILE A 125 5.61 11.23 -6.88
C ILE A 125 6.72 11.73 -5.99
N GLN A 126 6.45 11.74 -4.69
CA GLN A 126 7.39 11.97 -3.60
C GLN A 126 7.17 10.93 -2.52
N VAL A 127 8.22 10.26 -2.11
CA VAL A 127 8.20 9.47 -0.88
C VAL A 127 8.26 10.45 0.29
N ILE A 128 7.32 10.31 1.20
CA ILE A 128 7.15 11.21 2.35
C ILE A 128 7.47 10.55 3.68
N GLY A 129 7.49 9.22 3.74
CA GLY A 129 7.83 8.44 4.94
C GLY A 129 8.11 6.98 4.63
N GLY A 130 8.66 6.28 5.62
CA GLY A 130 8.78 4.83 5.62
C GLY A 130 7.41 4.14 5.71
N GLY A 131 7.43 2.84 5.69
CA GLY A 131 6.28 1.97 5.84
C GLY A 131 6.75 0.66 6.47
N ILE A 132 6.74 -0.43 5.72
CA ILE A 132 7.24 -1.74 6.17
C ILE A 132 8.74 -1.84 5.90
N GLN A 133 9.50 -2.23 6.92
CA GLN A 133 10.97 -2.23 6.91
C GLN A 133 11.59 -3.62 7.15
N SER A 134 10.77 -4.67 7.10
CA SER A 134 11.21 -6.07 7.15
C SER A 134 10.39 -6.93 6.20
N VAL A 135 10.77 -8.19 6.04
CA VAL A 135 10.04 -9.18 5.24
C VAL A 135 9.54 -10.35 6.11
N ALA A 136 9.18 -10.06 7.36
CA ALA A 136 8.66 -11.03 8.31
C ALA A 136 7.32 -11.66 7.85
N ASP A 137 6.60 -11.00 6.98
CA ASP A 137 5.35 -11.44 6.36
C ASP A 137 5.54 -12.19 5.03
N VAL A 138 6.79 -12.43 4.58
CA VAL A 138 7.07 -13.14 3.34
C VAL A 138 7.49 -14.58 3.63
N LEU A 139 6.52 -15.49 3.55
CA LEU A 139 6.75 -16.91 3.69
C LEU A 139 6.81 -17.61 2.32
N TRP A 140 7.66 -18.62 2.23
CA TRP A 140 7.70 -19.51 1.09
C TRP A 140 7.04 -20.82 1.47
N VAL A 141 6.11 -21.25 0.64
CA VAL A 141 5.29 -22.45 0.88
C VAL A 141 5.42 -23.44 -0.27
N ALA A 142 5.34 -24.73 0.06
CA ALA A 142 5.30 -25.83 -0.86
C ALA A 142 4.12 -26.77 -0.52
N LEU A 143 3.92 -27.84 -1.30
CA LEU A 143 2.93 -28.86 -0.96
C LEU A 143 3.35 -29.64 0.30
N PRO A 144 2.41 -30.22 1.06
CA PRO A 144 2.68 -30.86 2.36
C PRO A 144 3.68 -32.01 2.30
N ASP A 145 3.74 -32.73 1.17
CA ASP A 145 4.64 -33.87 0.91
C ASP A 145 5.99 -33.47 0.31
N SER A 146 6.23 -32.16 0.12
CA SER A 146 7.50 -31.65 -0.38
C SER A 146 8.62 -31.78 0.66
N ASP A 147 9.80 -32.21 0.21
CA ASP A 147 11.04 -32.24 1.02
C ASP A 147 11.89 -30.96 0.88
N LEU A 148 11.35 -29.92 0.18
CA LEU A 148 12.07 -28.65 -0.02
C LEU A 148 12.26 -27.89 1.30
N SER A 149 13.40 -27.24 1.40
CA SER A 149 13.70 -26.10 2.28
C SER A 149 14.31 -25.00 1.40
N ILE A 150 14.48 -23.80 1.93
CA ILE A 150 15.11 -22.69 1.17
C ILE A 150 16.51 -23.09 0.69
N GLU A 151 17.31 -23.74 1.55
CA GLU A 151 18.69 -24.16 1.25
C GLU A 151 18.78 -25.24 0.16
N THR A 152 17.69 -25.99 -0.06
CA THR A 152 17.64 -27.06 -1.07
C THR A 152 16.86 -26.69 -2.33
N ALA A 153 16.29 -25.47 -2.39
CA ALA A 153 15.41 -25.03 -3.47
C ALA A 153 16.15 -24.42 -4.68
N GLY A 154 17.46 -24.71 -4.85
CA GLY A 154 18.27 -24.18 -5.95
C GLY A 154 17.79 -24.56 -7.34
N ASP A 155 17.30 -25.79 -7.51
CA ASP A 155 16.76 -26.31 -8.79
C ASP A 155 15.22 -26.23 -8.86
N ALA A 156 14.56 -25.62 -7.85
CA ALA A 156 13.12 -25.51 -7.79
C ALA A 156 12.60 -24.36 -8.65
N ARG A 157 11.34 -24.46 -9.10
CA ARG A 157 10.62 -23.40 -9.80
C ARG A 157 9.91 -22.50 -8.79
N TRP A 158 10.39 -21.27 -8.67
CA TRP A 158 9.88 -20.28 -7.72
C TRP A 158 8.73 -19.48 -8.31
N GLY A 159 7.58 -19.43 -7.62
CA GLY A 159 6.46 -18.58 -7.95
C GLY A 159 6.49 -17.27 -7.16
N PHE A 160 6.54 -16.12 -7.83
CA PHE A 160 6.38 -14.80 -7.22
C PHE A 160 5.12 -14.11 -7.75
N THR A 161 4.59 -13.09 -7.08
CA THR A 161 3.31 -12.50 -7.47
C THR A 161 3.38 -11.73 -8.79
N ASN A 162 3.95 -10.55 -8.82
CA ASN A 162 3.97 -9.68 -10.00
C ASN A 162 5.36 -9.05 -10.20
N PRO A 163 5.74 -8.67 -11.42
CA PRO A 163 6.93 -7.87 -11.66
C PRO A 163 6.90 -6.57 -10.83
N GLY A 164 8.04 -6.19 -10.25
CA GLY A 164 8.19 -5.06 -9.34
C GLY A 164 7.62 -5.28 -7.94
N SER A 165 7.16 -6.50 -7.60
CA SER A 165 6.66 -6.84 -6.27
C SER A 165 7.79 -7.15 -5.30
N VAL A 166 7.47 -7.09 -4.00
CA VAL A 166 8.38 -7.54 -2.93
C VAL A 166 8.74 -9.02 -3.12
N THR A 167 7.78 -9.85 -3.49
CA THR A 167 8.00 -11.29 -3.67
C THR A 167 8.92 -11.61 -4.85
N GLU A 168 8.95 -10.77 -5.89
CA GLU A 168 9.95 -10.90 -6.94
C GLU A 168 11.36 -10.65 -6.39
N ALA A 169 11.58 -9.52 -5.69
CA ALA A 169 12.86 -9.23 -5.07
C ALA A 169 13.28 -10.34 -4.09
N MET A 170 12.36 -10.82 -3.25
CA MET A 170 12.63 -11.90 -2.29
C MET A 170 12.93 -13.23 -2.97
N SER A 171 12.41 -13.49 -4.17
CA SER A 171 12.78 -14.69 -4.94
C SER A 171 14.24 -14.71 -5.37
N PHE A 172 14.93 -13.56 -5.34
CA PHE A 172 16.39 -13.44 -5.54
C PHE A 172 17.14 -13.37 -4.21
N LEU A 173 16.74 -12.47 -3.32
CA LEU A 173 17.47 -12.18 -2.09
C LEU A 173 17.42 -13.31 -1.06
N THR A 174 16.29 -14.02 -0.96
CA THR A 174 16.15 -15.16 -0.02
C THR A 174 17.13 -16.29 -0.36
N PRO A 175 17.17 -16.82 -1.61
CA PRO A 175 18.17 -17.82 -1.97
C PRO A 175 19.62 -17.29 -1.92
N GLU A 176 19.87 -16.01 -2.26
CA GLU A 176 21.20 -15.40 -2.09
C GLU A 176 21.64 -15.46 -0.63
N GLY A 177 20.78 -15.05 0.32
CA GLY A 177 21.03 -15.10 1.75
C GLY A 177 21.23 -16.54 2.26
N ALA A 178 20.62 -17.53 1.62
CA ALA A 178 20.82 -18.97 1.88
C ALA A 178 22.12 -19.53 1.24
N GLY A 179 22.89 -18.71 0.53
CA GLY A 179 24.14 -19.11 -0.13
C GLY A 179 23.96 -19.82 -1.46
N LEU A 180 22.79 -19.71 -2.09
CA LEU A 180 22.49 -20.23 -3.41
C LEU A 180 22.76 -19.17 -4.48
N ASP A 181 22.95 -19.59 -5.75
CA ASP A 181 23.06 -18.67 -6.89
C ASP A 181 21.68 -18.20 -7.34
N PRO A 182 21.26 -16.97 -7.01
CA PRO A 182 19.93 -16.51 -7.35
C PRO A 182 19.71 -16.35 -8.86
N THR A 183 20.77 -16.26 -9.67
CA THR A 183 20.66 -16.05 -11.12
C THR A 183 20.43 -17.35 -11.89
N ALA A 184 20.66 -18.50 -11.28
CA ALA A 184 20.51 -19.82 -11.90
C ALA A 184 19.09 -20.41 -11.74
N MET A 185 18.18 -19.73 -11.01
CA MET A 185 16.88 -20.28 -10.65
C MET A 185 15.77 -19.96 -11.64
N ASP A 186 14.85 -20.89 -11.82
CA ASP A 186 13.62 -20.67 -12.58
C ASP A 186 12.59 -19.89 -11.75
N ARG A 187 12.04 -18.81 -12.32
CA ARG A 187 11.05 -17.93 -11.70
C ARG A 187 9.85 -17.71 -12.59
N THR A 188 8.67 -17.73 -11.98
CA THR A 188 7.40 -17.52 -12.69
C THR A 188 6.57 -16.47 -11.98
N SER A 189 6.16 -15.41 -12.69
CA SER A 189 5.14 -14.48 -12.20
C SER A 189 3.79 -15.19 -12.21
N THR A 190 3.16 -15.27 -11.03
CA THR A 190 1.90 -16.01 -10.83
C THR A 190 0.67 -15.11 -10.92
N GLY A 191 0.85 -13.78 -10.86
CA GLY A 191 -0.24 -12.79 -10.91
C GLY A 191 -0.88 -12.48 -9.55
N GLY A 192 -0.54 -13.22 -8.49
CA GLY A 192 -1.06 -13.00 -7.14
C GLY A 192 -0.98 -14.25 -6.28
N THR A 193 -1.19 -14.11 -4.96
CA THR A 193 -1.02 -15.20 -3.98
C THR A 193 -1.92 -16.39 -4.29
N GLY A 194 -3.20 -16.17 -4.50
CA GLY A 194 -4.16 -17.25 -4.80
C GLY A 194 -3.83 -18.00 -6.11
N ALA A 195 -3.41 -17.26 -7.16
CA ALA A 195 -2.98 -17.85 -8.41
C ALA A 195 -1.67 -18.65 -8.25
N GLY A 196 -0.73 -18.15 -7.42
CA GLY A 196 0.49 -18.87 -7.07
C GLY A 196 0.22 -20.21 -6.40
N ILE A 197 -0.71 -20.24 -5.44
CA ILE A 197 -1.13 -21.49 -4.79
C ILE A 197 -1.77 -22.46 -5.80
N ALA A 198 -2.60 -21.95 -6.71
CA ALA A 198 -3.19 -22.79 -7.74
C ALA A 198 -2.14 -23.40 -8.70
N LEU A 199 -1.10 -22.63 -9.07
CA LEU A 199 0.02 -23.13 -9.88
C LEU A 199 0.88 -24.15 -9.11
N LEU A 200 1.06 -23.94 -7.80
CA LEU A 200 1.73 -24.91 -6.93
C LEU A 200 0.97 -26.24 -6.88
N GLU A 201 -0.34 -26.20 -6.70
CA GLU A 201 -1.21 -27.39 -6.71
C GLU A 201 -1.25 -28.11 -8.07
N ALA A 202 -1.14 -27.34 -9.16
CA ALA A 202 -1.05 -27.89 -10.52
C ALA A 202 0.33 -28.48 -10.84
N GLY A 203 1.35 -28.20 -10.01
CA GLY A 203 2.73 -28.61 -10.24
C GLY A 203 3.46 -27.78 -11.31
N ASP A 204 3.00 -26.56 -11.57
CA ASP A 204 3.64 -25.62 -12.50
C ASP A 204 4.77 -24.84 -11.81
N VAL A 205 4.70 -24.66 -10.49
CA VAL A 205 5.78 -24.18 -9.62
C VAL A 205 5.98 -25.17 -8.47
N ASP A 206 7.16 -25.15 -7.84
CA ASP A 206 7.51 -26.07 -6.75
C ASP A 206 7.37 -25.42 -5.37
N LEU A 207 7.45 -24.09 -5.33
CA LEU A 207 7.18 -23.26 -4.19
C LEU A 207 6.61 -21.91 -4.65
N THR A 208 5.88 -21.25 -3.74
CA THR A 208 5.33 -19.91 -4.00
C THR A 208 5.23 -19.12 -2.70
N TYR A 209 4.92 -17.83 -2.82
CA TYR A 209 4.70 -16.94 -1.69
C TYR A 209 3.35 -17.18 -1.02
N ALA A 210 3.33 -17.06 0.30
CA ALA A 210 2.11 -16.84 1.09
C ALA A 210 2.39 -15.83 2.22
N SER A 211 1.40 -14.99 2.58
CA SER A 211 1.47 -14.26 3.84
C SER A 211 1.24 -15.22 5.02
N PRO A 212 1.66 -14.87 6.26
CA PRO A 212 1.41 -15.72 7.42
C PRO A 212 -0.05 -16.10 7.59
N ARG A 213 -0.98 -15.13 7.40
CA ARG A 213 -2.42 -15.38 7.43
C ARG A 213 -2.83 -16.44 6.40
N VAL A 214 -2.45 -16.27 5.15
CA VAL A 214 -2.78 -17.22 4.06
C VAL A 214 -2.16 -18.60 4.32
N ALA A 215 -0.95 -18.66 4.86
CA ALA A 215 -0.30 -19.93 5.19
C ALA A 215 -1.04 -20.65 6.33
N MET A 216 -1.50 -19.95 7.37
CA MET A 216 -2.29 -20.51 8.46
C MET A 216 -3.66 -21.01 7.99
N GLU A 217 -4.40 -20.20 7.24
CA GLU A 217 -5.71 -20.57 6.67
C GLU A 217 -5.64 -21.82 5.77
N ASN A 218 -4.48 -22.07 5.16
CA ASN A 218 -4.27 -23.17 4.23
C ASN A 218 -3.30 -24.23 4.77
N SER A 219 -3.10 -24.31 6.08
CA SER A 219 -2.10 -25.19 6.72
C SER A 219 -2.28 -26.69 6.43
N GLU A 220 -3.48 -27.14 6.06
CA GLU A 220 -3.73 -28.52 5.59
C GLU A 220 -3.23 -28.78 4.16
N ARG A 221 -3.08 -27.72 3.35
CA ARG A 221 -2.73 -27.77 1.91
C ARG A 221 -1.34 -27.24 1.60
N LEU A 222 -0.78 -26.46 2.51
CA LEU A 222 0.50 -25.78 2.36
C LEU A 222 1.42 -26.10 3.52
N LYS A 223 2.69 -26.27 3.22
CA LYS A 223 3.79 -26.39 4.19
C LYS A 223 4.68 -25.18 4.04
N VAL A 224 4.89 -24.42 5.11
CA VAL A 224 5.91 -23.38 5.15
C VAL A 224 7.29 -24.03 5.12
N ILE A 225 8.11 -23.65 4.13
CA ILE A 225 9.48 -24.17 3.95
C ILE A 225 10.56 -23.17 4.37
N GLY A 226 10.19 -21.93 4.66
CA GLY A 226 11.06 -20.90 5.22
C GLY A 226 10.43 -19.52 5.18
N SER A 227 11.00 -18.61 5.97
CA SER A 227 10.70 -17.18 5.97
C SER A 227 11.81 -16.42 5.25
N SER A 228 11.46 -15.43 4.44
CA SER A 228 12.47 -14.53 3.87
C SER A 228 13.26 -13.77 4.95
N ALA A 229 12.65 -13.48 6.10
CA ALA A 229 13.30 -12.78 7.20
C ALA A 229 14.48 -13.54 7.82
N ASP A 230 14.52 -14.86 7.70
CA ASP A 230 15.65 -15.68 8.17
C ASP A 230 16.94 -15.42 7.37
N TYR A 231 16.81 -14.91 6.13
CA TYR A 231 17.89 -14.69 5.17
C TYR A 231 18.09 -13.22 4.79
N VAL A 232 17.04 -12.41 4.93
CA VAL A 232 16.98 -10.98 4.60
C VAL A 232 16.35 -10.25 5.79
N PRO A 233 17.09 -10.04 6.88
CA PRO A 233 16.51 -9.54 8.13
C PRO A 233 15.99 -8.09 8.04
N VAL A 234 16.53 -7.29 7.11
CA VAL A 234 16.18 -5.88 6.93
C VAL A 234 15.94 -5.60 5.45
N TYR A 235 14.79 -5.02 5.12
CA TYR A 235 14.42 -4.68 3.74
C TYR A 235 13.33 -3.60 3.73
N GLN A 236 13.52 -2.52 2.99
CA GLN A 236 12.47 -1.52 2.80
C GLN A 236 11.40 -2.07 1.85
N GLN A 237 10.39 -2.68 2.43
CA GLN A 237 9.35 -3.37 1.69
C GLN A 237 8.38 -2.38 1.04
N THR A 238 7.88 -1.43 1.83
CA THR A 238 6.99 -0.37 1.37
C THR A 238 7.43 1.00 1.84
N LEU A 239 6.99 2.02 1.12
CA LEU A 239 7.15 3.43 1.46
C LEU A 239 5.83 4.15 1.28
N ILE A 240 5.58 5.18 2.11
CA ILE A 240 4.42 6.04 2.00
C ILE A 240 4.71 7.14 1.00
N ILE A 241 3.88 7.24 -0.04
CA ILE A 241 4.02 8.23 -1.11
C ILE A 241 2.83 9.18 -1.19
N SER A 242 3.09 10.34 -1.78
CA SER A 242 2.07 11.27 -2.27
C SER A 242 2.48 11.80 -3.65
N SER A 243 1.56 12.40 -4.40
CA SER A 243 1.98 13.22 -5.53
C SER A 243 2.72 14.45 -5.03
N ARG A 244 3.78 14.88 -5.76
CA ARG A 244 4.56 16.08 -5.38
C ARG A 244 3.69 17.31 -5.24
N ASP A 245 2.71 17.45 -6.12
CA ASP A 245 1.78 18.58 -6.13
C ASP A 245 0.90 18.58 -4.90
N TYR A 246 0.31 17.45 -4.53
CA TYR A 246 -0.55 17.34 -3.36
C TYR A 246 0.21 17.58 -2.06
N ALA A 247 1.33 16.89 -1.83
CA ALA A 247 2.13 17.05 -0.61
C ALA A 247 2.63 18.50 -0.42
N SER A 248 3.04 19.16 -1.52
CA SER A 248 3.50 20.55 -1.47
C SER A 248 2.41 21.55 -1.14
N LYS A 249 1.17 21.30 -1.60
CA LYS A 249 0.00 22.17 -1.33
C LYS A 249 -0.65 21.89 0.02
N ASN A 250 -0.49 20.68 0.56
CA ASN A 250 -1.13 20.22 1.79
C ASN A 250 -0.09 19.66 2.79
N PRO A 251 0.93 20.45 3.18
CA PRO A 251 2.04 19.95 4.00
C PRO A 251 1.60 19.49 5.40
N GLU A 252 0.60 20.14 5.99
CA GLU A 252 0.08 19.77 7.31
C GLU A 252 -0.69 18.46 7.25
N THR A 253 -1.45 18.22 6.17
CA THR A 253 -2.13 16.93 5.94
C THR A 253 -1.11 15.78 5.78
N ALA A 254 -0.02 16.01 5.02
CA ALA A 254 1.03 15.02 4.87
C ALA A 254 1.73 14.70 6.21
N ARG A 255 2.00 15.71 7.04
CA ARG A 255 2.52 15.51 8.40
C ARG A 255 1.54 14.79 9.30
N GLY A 256 0.26 15.15 9.25
CA GLY A 256 -0.79 14.52 10.05
C GLY A 256 -0.95 13.03 9.73
N VAL A 257 -0.91 12.66 8.46
CA VAL A 257 -0.93 11.25 8.04
C VAL A 257 0.26 10.49 8.63
N LEU A 258 1.48 11.01 8.51
CA LEU A 258 2.66 10.33 9.04
C LEU A 258 2.70 10.31 10.57
N GLN A 259 2.19 11.35 11.23
CA GLN A 259 2.09 11.39 12.69
C GLN A 259 1.08 10.37 13.21
N GLY A 260 -0.10 10.27 12.59
CA GLY A 260 -1.12 9.28 12.95
C GLY A 260 -0.61 7.84 12.76
N TYR A 261 0.07 7.59 11.64
CA TYR A 261 0.69 6.30 11.35
C TYR A 261 1.80 5.96 12.36
N ALA A 262 2.67 6.92 12.72
CA ALA A 262 3.70 6.74 13.74
C ALA A 262 3.10 6.42 15.11
N ASN A 263 2.07 7.16 15.52
CA ASN A 263 1.38 6.93 16.79
C ASN A 263 0.72 5.54 16.83
N ALA A 264 0.17 5.09 15.70
CA ALA A 264 -0.38 3.74 15.58
C ALA A 264 0.69 2.65 15.78
N ILE A 265 1.86 2.80 15.17
CA ILE A 265 2.99 1.86 15.38
C ILE A 265 3.40 1.82 16.85
N GLU A 266 3.57 2.97 17.50
CA GLU A 266 3.93 3.02 18.93
C GLU A 266 2.85 2.40 19.81
N TRP A 267 1.58 2.60 19.47
CA TRP A 267 0.48 1.96 20.20
C TRP A 267 0.48 0.43 20.01
N ILE A 268 0.68 -0.07 18.78
CA ILE A 268 0.81 -1.51 18.50
C ILE A 268 1.94 -2.13 19.33
N LYS A 269 3.12 -1.49 19.36
CA LYS A 269 4.27 -1.93 20.17
C LYS A 269 3.98 -1.94 21.66
N SER A 270 3.20 -0.98 22.15
CA SER A 270 2.87 -0.82 23.56
C SER A 270 1.67 -1.68 24.01
N ASN A 271 0.79 -2.07 23.09
CA ASN A 271 -0.45 -2.79 23.36
C ASN A 271 -0.62 -3.99 22.40
N PRO A 272 0.35 -4.94 22.37
CA PRO A 272 0.36 -6.00 21.34
C PRO A 272 -0.86 -6.93 21.40
N LYS A 273 -1.44 -7.14 22.60
CA LYS A 273 -2.64 -7.99 22.75
C LYS A 273 -3.88 -7.32 22.18
N GLU A 274 -4.09 -6.06 22.52
CA GLU A 274 -5.20 -5.28 22.02
C GLU A 274 -5.09 -5.07 20.49
N ALA A 275 -3.87 -4.92 19.98
CA ALA A 275 -3.60 -4.85 18.55
C ALA A 275 -3.93 -6.17 17.82
N ALA A 276 -3.57 -7.32 18.44
CA ALA A 276 -3.94 -8.63 17.91
C ALA A 276 -5.45 -8.86 17.93
N GLU A 277 -6.16 -8.47 19.01
CA GLU A 277 -7.62 -8.56 19.10
C GLU A 277 -8.30 -7.71 18.01
N LEU A 278 -7.82 -6.49 17.78
CA LEU A 278 -8.33 -5.61 16.73
C LEU A 278 -8.10 -6.22 15.34
N TRP A 279 -6.86 -6.64 15.07
CA TRP A 279 -6.49 -7.21 13.77
C TRP A 279 -7.18 -8.53 13.46
N ALA A 280 -7.38 -9.40 14.46
CA ALA A 280 -8.11 -10.65 14.32
C ALA A 280 -9.52 -10.44 13.72
N GLY A 281 -10.20 -9.36 14.16
CA GLY A 281 -11.51 -8.97 13.62
C GLY A 281 -11.49 -8.48 12.17
N ILE A 282 -10.38 -7.87 11.73
CA ILE A 282 -10.18 -7.35 10.37
C ILE A 282 -9.77 -8.48 9.42
N ALA A 283 -8.83 -9.31 9.87
CA ALA A 283 -8.20 -10.37 9.07
C ALA A 283 -9.02 -11.68 9.03
N ASP A 284 -10.14 -11.75 9.76
CA ASP A 284 -10.95 -12.97 9.96
C ASP A 284 -10.12 -14.14 10.54
N LEU A 285 -9.24 -13.81 11.49
CA LEU A 285 -8.40 -14.75 12.25
C LEU A 285 -8.95 -14.99 13.65
N ASN A 286 -8.57 -16.08 14.30
CA ASN A 286 -8.69 -16.15 15.74
C ASN A 286 -7.58 -15.30 16.41
N VAL A 287 -7.80 -14.85 17.63
CA VAL A 287 -6.87 -13.93 18.34
C VAL A 287 -5.51 -14.56 18.61
N GLU A 288 -5.44 -15.88 18.82
CA GLU A 288 -4.20 -16.61 19.11
C GLU A 288 -3.28 -16.60 17.87
N ASP A 289 -3.82 -16.88 16.69
CA ASP A 289 -3.10 -16.83 15.41
C ASP A 289 -2.66 -15.38 15.08
N ALA A 290 -3.55 -14.41 15.28
CA ALA A 290 -3.23 -13.00 15.08
C ALA A 290 -2.09 -12.54 15.99
N GLN A 291 -2.07 -12.99 17.26
CA GLN A 291 -1.00 -12.68 18.21
C GLN A 291 0.32 -13.32 17.79
N GLU A 292 0.32 -14.58 17.33
CA GLU A 292 1.52 -15.27 16.88
C GLU A 292 2.17 -14.53 15.68
N ILE A 293 1.37 -14.16 14.70
CA ILE A 293 1.87 -13.40 13.55
C ILE A 293 2.38 -12.01 13.95
N LEU A 294 1.64 -11.33 14.84
CA LEU A 294 2.03 -10.00 15.31
C LEU A 294 3.33 -10.03 16.12
N ASP A 295 3.54 -11.05 16.96
CA ASP A 295 4.76 -11.19 17.75
C ASP A 295 6.00 -11.33 16.84
N VAL A 296 5.90 -12.04 15.72
CA VAL A 296 6.96 -12.15 14.71
C VAL A 296 7.22 -10.78 14.05
N ALA A 297 6.18 -10.06 13.68
CA ALA A 297 6.31 -8.72 13.07
C ALA A 297 6.96 -7.72 14.04
N LEU A 298 6.55 -7.73 15.31
CA LEU A 298 7.12 -6.87 16.36
C LEU A 298 8.60 -7.19 16.63
N ALA A 299 8.95 -8.47 16.67
CA ALA A 299 10.35 -8.90 16.84
C ALA A 299 11.26 -8.46 15.68
N ALA A 300 10.70 -8.26 14.49
CA ALA A 300 11.39 -7.82 13.29
C ALA A 300 11.37 -6.28 13.10
N ASP A 301 10.86 -5.49 14.07
CA ASP A 301 10.63 -4.04 13.88
C ASP A 301 9.96 -3.72 12.54
N HIS A 302 8.88 -4.45 12.22
CA HIS A 302 8.29 -4.53 10.89
C HIS A 302 7.88 -3.18 10.30
N TRP A 303 7.43 -2.22 11.12
CA TRP A 303 6.95 -0.90 10.69
C TRP A 303 7.80 0.25 11.20
N GLY A 304 7.97 1.29 10.37
CA GLY A 304 8.62 2.53 10.79
C GLY A 304 8.40 3.66 9.79
N VAL A 305 8.16 4.88 10.29
CA VAL A 305 8.02 6.07 9.44
C VAL A 305 9.36 6.73 9.09
N ALA A 306 10.38 6.55 9.95
CA ALA A 306 11.74 7.00 9.66
C ALA A 306 12.36 6.15 8.55
N TYR A 307 13.26 6.75 7.78
CA TYR A 307 14.01 5.98 6.79
C TYR A 307 15.11 5.16 7.47
N ASN A 308 15.22 3.90 7.07
CA ASN A 308 16.27 2.99 7.48
C ASN A 308 17.27 2.82 6.32
N PRO A 309 18.50 3.37 6.39
CA PRO A 309 19.47 3.29 5.30
C PRO A 309 19.80 1.85 4.89
N GLU A 310 19.97 0.95 5.87
CA GLU A 310 20.27 -0.46 5.61
C GLU A 310 19.11 -1.14 4.87
N ALA A 311 17.86 -0.86 5.26
CA ALA A 311 16.68 -1.39 4.59
C ALA A 311 16.55 -0.89 3.15
N LEU A 312 16.87 0.40 2.91
CA LEU A 312 16.90 1.00 1.57
C LEU A 312 18.02 0.42 0.70
N GLU A 313 19.20 0.19 1.26
CA GLU A 313 20.33 -0.43 0.55
C GLU A 313 20.00 -1.87 0.15
N THR A 314 19.38 -2.65 1.06
CA THR A 314 18.93 -4.02 0.75
C THR A 314 17.86 -4.01 -0.33
N ALA A 315 16.94 -3.05 -0.32
CA ALA A 315 15.94 -2.90 -1.38
C ALA A 315 16.59 -2.54 -2.72
N ALA A 316 17.61 -1.66 -2.75
CA ALA A 316 18.37 -1.36 -3.95
C ALA A 316 19.08 -2.60 -4.50
N ASN A 317 19.64 -3.46 -3.63
CA ASN A 317 20.22 -4.74 -4.06
C ASN A 317 19.15 -5.62 -4.76
N GLY A 318 17.97 -5.75 -4.18
CA GLY A 318 16.84 -6.47 -4.82
C GLY A 318 16.52 -5.93 -6.22
N LEU A 319 16.47 -4.59 -6.37
CA LEU A 319 16.20 -3.93 -7.65
C LEU A 319 17.32 -4.13 -8.68
N SER A 320 18.53 -4.42 -8.26
CA SER A 320 19.61 -4.77 -9.19
C SER A 320 19.33 -6.08 -9.94
N TYR A 321 18.59 -7.00 -9.32
CA TYR A 321 18.16 -8.26 -9.93
C TYR A 321 16.90 -8.10 -10.78
N THR A 322 15.92 -7.35 -10.31
CA THR A 322 14.60 -7.26 -10.96
C THR A 322 14.57 -6.26 -12.11
N ASP A 323 15.12 -5.08 -11.91
CA ASP A 323 15.09 -3.97 -12.87
C ASP A 323 16.43 -3.68 -13.53
N GLY A 324 17.50 -4.39 -13.13
CA GLY A 324 18.87 -4.16 -13.59
C GLY A 324 19.43 -2.80 -13.18
N LEU A 325 18.89 -2.19 -12.13
CA LEU A 325 19.31 -0.88 -11.64
C LEU A 325 20.59 -1.02 -10.83
N ALA A 326 21.63 -0.33 -11.26
CA ALA A 326 22.91 -0.32 -10.53
C ALA A 326 22.86 0.57 -9.28
N GLU A 327 22.06 1.63 -9.30
CA GLU A 327 21.94 2.62 -8.22
C GLU A 327 20.52 3.21 -8.20
N VAL A 328 20.02 3.53 -7.00
CA VAL A 328 18.76 4.27 -6.78
C VAL A 328 19.08 5.66 -6.26
N ASN A 329 18.57 6.70 -6.90
CA ASN A 329 18.75 8.08 -6.44
C ASN A 329 17.74 8.41 -5.30
N TRP A 330 18.03 7.91 -4.10
CA TRP A 330 17.21 8.13 -2.92
C TRP A 330 17.05 9.63 -2.59
N GLY A 331 18.11 10.44 -2.79
CA GLY A 331 18.08 11.88 -2.49
C GLY A 331 17.07 12.68 -3.31
N GLU A 332 16.71 12.23 -4.53
CA GLU A 332 15.65 12.86 -5.33
C GLU A 332 14.26 12.28 -5.04
N LEU A 333 14.18 11.03 -4.61
CA LEU A 333 12.93 10.30 -4.40
C LEU A 333 12.35 10.56 -3.02
N LEU A 334 13.18 10.56 -1.95
CA LEU A 334 12.76 10.71 -0.57
C LEU A 334 12.79 12.18 -0.10
N THR A 335 11.95 12.50 0.88
CA THR A 335 12.03 13.77 1.63
C THR A 335 11.71 13.54 3.11
N ASP A 336 12.46 14.17 4.00
CA ASP A 336 12.23 14.15 5.45
C ASP A 336 11.33 15.30 5.93
N LYS A 337 10.86 16.15 5.00
CA LYS A 337 10.12 17.38 5.28
C LYS A 337 8.83 17.16 6.09
N TYR A 338 8.20 15.99 5.90
CA TYR A 338 6.89 15.68 6.48
C TYR A 338 6.98 14.70 7.65
N LEU A 339 8.17 14.13 7.92
CA LEU A 339 8.36 13.19 9.01
C LEU A 339 8.08 13.85 10.37
N PRO A 340 7.50 13.11 11.33
CA PRO A 340 7.32 13.56 12.70
C PRO A 340 8.65 13.98 13.33
N GLU A 341 8.58 14.88 14.33
CA GLU A 341 9.77 15.31 15.05
C GLU A 341 10.42 14.12 15.77
N GLY A 342 11.73 13.96 15.59
CA GLY A 342 12.48 12.83 16.15
C GLY A 342 12.42 11.53 15.32
N GLN A 343 11.63 11.48 14.25
CA GLN A 343 11.50 10.32 13.35
C GLN A 343 12.30 10.48 12.04
N LYS A 344 13.24 11.41 12.01
CA LYS A 344 14.05 11.64 10.81
C LYS A 344 15.13 10.57 10.70
N GLY A 345 15.03 9.73 9.65
CA GLY A 345 16.10 8.83 9.26
C GLY A 345 17.13 9.50 8.37
N GLU A 346 18.26 8.85 8.19
CA GLU A 346 19.27 9.25 7.22
C GLU A 346 18.85 8.81 5.81
N ILE A 347 18.91 9.72 4.84
CA ILE A 347 18.69 9.40 3.42
C ILE A 347 20.05 9.04 2.81
N PRO A 348 20.21 7.81 2.29
CA PRO A 348 21.49 7.35 1.71
C PRO A 348 21.96 8.15 0.51
#